data_a733741cf085325955956b9bc288e844
#
_entry.id   a733741cf085325955956b9bc288e844
#
_cell.length_a   1.000
_cell.length_b   1.000
_cell.length_c   1.000
_cell.angle_alpha   90.00
_cell.angle_beta   90.00
_cell.angle_gamma   90.00
#
_symmetry.space_group_name_H-M   'P 1'
#
loop_
_entity.id
_entity.type
_entity.pdbx_description
1 polymer ?
#
loop_
_entity_poly.entity_id
_entity_poly.type
_entity_poly.pdbx_seq_one_letter_code
_entity_poly.pdbx_strand_id
1 'polypeptide(L)'
;MIIIQIIDNNTVVVTNNDELKQVLSEDNSYEYIYLGSDITATSGFTINSNKSKVIIDGTYNNTKYTYTNTLNSEETVIKVSTTNKKVILKNMNIVSSHGYGVIYVPSHPNYSNVIIEYNNINFSGIELSQNYYGMTKIVDSVLEVKDTNNVPAQRACNSNRIIIGGNTTITSSSSTNTVFFFNDVIPSSVKIMPNSRVSITTDKEFMNGTNRLDLIVGHGAEFLLTTGNGFAITTTHGARNVLIEEMANFTFIEKSHQRVPMWNIFGDFKVLEGASVSVINTYMTTPSDNYNIYFKGTNQKFILDNPKYINIYTKNANVVYTNNPVDFMFTFSRINMWIYALDYTSACTLDDIPAFYWYKENTPAKITGILNKDSTTVTSHNFTDDELSLISDINSFSFQDKKILTIGMLNINVHPITDSTDAISGHTIPHANVKIEYDNKILTAVSDENGLFEANIDSVIPDSTRVKITSCLNSCFTERKVTTPFMGELTLLKATKNIPFSMIPSSTNPIILPKNNETVVTVVDSRVNSTNWKLYLNYTNPMIEESGKVLINSLFFKKFNNEEILLKTSKKLVYESNDNGGMVSVSNVTFSVDKGLFLKPSKDLLEDEDYSTLIIWSVEA
;
A
#
# COMPACT_ATOMS: atom_id res chain seq x y z
N MET A 1 9.82 50.58 8.72
CA MET A 1 8.40 50.30 8.31
C MET A 1 8.44 49.02 7.50
N ILE A 2 7.81 47.97 8.01
CA ILE A 2 7.72 46.70 7.28
C ILE A 2 6.64 46.88 6.21
N ILE A 3 6.97 46.63 4.94
CA ILE A 3 6.07 46.83 3.82
C ILE A 3 5.68 45.43 3.31
N ILE A 4 4.52 44.96 3.73
CA ILE A 4 3.95 43.69 3.27
C ILE A 4 3.18 43.94 1.97
N GLN A 5 3.38 43.11 0.96
CA GLN A 5 2.63 43.19 -0.28
C GLN A 5 1.26 42.50 -0.09
N ILE A 6 0.19 43.30 -0.13
CA ILE A 6 -1.19 42.81 0.00
C ILE A 6 -1.71 42.48 -1.40
N ILE A 7 -2.22 41.24 -1.58
CA ILE A 7 -2.90 40.81 -2.82
C ILE A 7 -4.39 41.07 -2.71
N ASP A 8 -5.01 40.69 -1.60
CA ASP A 8 -6.42 40.91 -1.27
C ASP A 8 -6.66 40.95 0.24
N ASN A 9 -7.92 40.99 0.66
CA ASN A 9 -8.27 41.09 2.10
C ASN A 9 -7.85 39.90 2.95
N ASN A 10 -7.50 38.78 2.34
CA ASN A 10 -7.12 37.54 3.03
C ASN A 10 -5.72 37.02 2.66
N THR A 11 -5.08 37.62 1.65
CA THR A 11 -3.88 37.10 1.00
C THR A 11 -2.76 38.14 0.96
N VAL A 12 -1.56 37.72 1.38
CA VAL A 12 -0.36 38.57 1.37
C VAL A 12 0.86 37.82 0.84
N VAL A 13 1.86 38.57 0.40
CA VAL A 13 3.20 38.07 0.08
C VAL A 13 4.18 38.62 1.13
N VAL A 14 5.02 37.73 1.67
CA VAL A 14 6.09 38.05 2.62
C VAL A 14 7.44 37.67 2.04
N THR A 15 8.47 38.49 2.32
CA THR A 15 9.82 38.33 1.75
C THR A 15 10.90 38.07 2.78
N ASN A 16 10.56 38.17 4.06
CA ASN A 16 11.51 37.95 5.16
C ASN A 16 10.79 37.47 6.43
N ASN A 17 11.58 37.08 7.45
CA ASN A 17 11.03 36.50 8.69
C ASN A 17 10.22 37.52 9.53
N ASP A 18 10.57 38.78 9.49
CA ASP A 18 9.83 39.81 10.26
C ASP A 18 8.46 40.08 9.69
N GLU A 19 8.31 40.09 8.36
CA GLU A 19 7.04 40.17 7.68
C GLU A 19 6.19 38.94 7.99
N LEU A 20 6.76 37.74 7.89
CA LEU A 20 6.06 36.50 8.23
C LEU A 20 5.58 36.49 9.68
N LYS A 21 6.46 36.91 10.62
CA LYS A 21 6.12 37.07 12.02
C LYS A 21 4.98 38.06 12.22
N GLN A 22 5.04 39.22 11.61
CA GLN A 22 4.00 40.24 11.72
C GLN A 22 2.67 39.72 11.27
N VAL A 23 2.60 39.12 10.08
CA VAL A 23 1.34 38.57 9.50
C VAL A 23 0.75 37.48 10.39
N LEU A 24 1.57 36.61 10.94
CA LEU A 24 1.10 35.45 11.71
C LEU A 24 0.76 35.76 13.17
N SER A 25 1.48 36.72 13.82
CA SER A 25 1.30 37.00 15.23
C SER A 25 0.33 38.15 15.53
N GLU A 26 0.07 39.05 14.57
CA GLU A 26 -0.89 40.12 14.74
C GLU A 26 -2.34 39.71 14.45
N ASP A 27 -3.27 40.45 15.03
CA ASP A 27 -4.70 40.27 14.77
C ASP A 27 -5.08 40.94 13.44
N ASN A 28 -5.05 40.17 12.38
CA ASN A 28 -5.38 40.59 11.02
C ASN A 28 -6.13 39.47 10.29
N SER A 29 -6.73 39.78 9.15
CA SER A 29 -7.55 38.84 8.37
C SER A 29 -6.76 37.87 7.48
N TYR A 30 -5.43 38.03 7.38
CA TYR A 30 -4.64 37.24 6.41
C TYR A 30 -4.52 35.78 6.86
N GLU A 31 -5.08 34.87 6.09
CA GLU A 31 -4.95 33.44 6.28
C GLU A 31 -4.03 32.78 5.24
N TYR A 32 -3.94 33.38 4.03
CA TYR A 32 -3.14 32.86 2.93
C TYR A 32 -1.89 33.71 2.72
N ILE A 33 -0.72 33.09 2.87
CA ILE A 33 0.57 33.77 2.87
C ILE A 33 1.48 33.15 1.82
N TYR A 34 1.86 33.91 0.81
CA TYR A 34 2.88 33.50 -0.15
C TYR A 34 4.28 33.90 0.34
N LEU A 35 5.26 33.02 0.11
CA LEU A 35 6.66 33.43 0.20
C LEU A 35 7.06 34.07 -1.12
N GLY A 36 7.51 35.31 -1.07
CA GLY A 36 8.00 36.07 -2.22
C GLY A 36 9.52 36.01 -2.40
N SER A 37 10.22 35.39 -1.44
CA SER A 37 11.66 35.11 -1.47
C SER A 37 11.99 33.93 -0.56
N ASP A 38 13.24 33.46 -0.59
CA ASP A 38 13.77 32.58 0.43
C ASP A 38 13.77 33.29 1.78
N ILE A 39 13.28 32.61 2.84
CA ILE A 39 13.18 33.15 4.18
C ILE A 39 14.08 32.36 5.13
N THR A 40 14.95 33.07 5.84
CA THR A 40 15.73 32.50 6.95
C THR A 40 15.12 32.97 8.28
N ALA A 41 14.78 32.04 9.15
CA ALA A 41 14.27 32.32 10.48
C ALA A 41 15.37 33.01 11.32
N THR A 42 15.09 34.21 11.82
CA THR A 42 15.94 34.98 12.71
C THR A 42 15.39 35.05 14.14
N SER A 43 14.09 34.80 14.28
CA SER A 43 13.39 34.68 15.56
C SER A 43 12.13 33.82 15.36
N GLY A 44 11.67 33.17 16.43
CA GLY A 44 10.39 32.50 16.44
C GLY A 44 9.25 33.45 16.81
N PHE A 45 8.04 32.93 16.70
CA PHE A 45 6.82 33.66 17.04
C PHE A 45 5.65 32.70 17.27
N THR A 46 4.59 33.23 17.88
CA THR A 46 3.35 32.47 18.12
C THR A 46 2.28 32.92 17.13
N ILE A 47 1.62 31.99 16.50
CA ILE A 47 0.47 32.29 15.63
C ILE A 47 -0.67 32.84 16.50
N ASN A 48 -1.24 33.98 16.04
CA ASN A 48 -2.32 34.66 16.76
C ASN A 48 -3.50 33.72 17.04
N SER A 49 -4.07 33.86 18.24
CA SER A 49 -5.17 32.99 18.71
C SER A 49 -6.42 33.05 17.84
N ASN A 50 -6.70 34.21 17.22
CA ASN A 50 -7.89 34.43 16.41
C ASN A 50 -7.82 33.77 15.02
N LYS A 51 -6.61 33.36 14.57
CA LYS A 51 -6.44 32.64 13.29
C LYS A 51 -6.75 31.16 13.48
N SER A 52 -7.90 30.70 13.02
CA SER A 52 -8.30 29.29 13.04
C SER A 52 -7.55 28.46 11.99
N LYS A 53 -7.24 29.06 10.84
CA LYS A 53 -6.54 28.45 9.71
C LYS A 53 -5.42 29.38 9.23
N VAL A 54 -4.29 28.80 8.85
CA VAL A 54 -3.16 29.50 8.23
C VAL A 54 -2.62 28.62 7.10
N ILE A 55 -2.39 29.20 5.95
CA ILE A 55 -1.75 28.57 4.79
C ILE A 55 -0.50 29.37 4.43
N ILE A 56 0.64 28.69 4.46
CA ILE A 56 1.93 29.24 4.00
C ILE A 56 2.29 28.52 2.70
N ASP A 57 2.22 29.23 1.59
CA ASP A 57 2.53 28.71 0.26
C ASP A 57 3.90 29.20 -0.18
N GLY A 58 4.82 28.29 -0.37
CA GLY A 58 6.18 28.61 -0.81
C GLY A 58 6.32 28.94 -2.30
N THR A 59 5.22 28.93 -3.08
CA THR A 59 5.28 29.24 -4.51
C THR A 59 4.60 30.55 -4.79
N TYR A 60 5.35 31.51 -5.33
CA TYR A 60 4.84 32.77 -5.82
C TYR A 60 5.45 33.10 -7.18
N ASN A 61 4.63 33.55 -8.14
CA ASN A 61 5.06 33.84 -9.53
C ASN A 61 5.83 32.66 -10.18
N ASN A 62 5.33 31.43 -10.01
CA ASN A 62 5.92 30.18 -10.50
C ASN A 62 7.34 29.86 -9.92
N THR A 63 7.76 30.54 -8.87
CA THR A 63 9.04 30.27 -8.20
C THR A 63 8.76 29.60 -6.86
N LYS A 64 9.42 28.47 -6.60
CA LYS A 64 9.35 27.75 -5.33
C LYS A 64 10.46 28.21 -4.40
N TYR A 65 10.11 28.74 -3.24
CA TYR A 65 11.03 29.32 -2.26
C TYR A 65 11.32 28.36 -1.10
N THR A 66 12.38 28.70 -0.36
CA THR A 66 12.89 27.92 0.77
C THR A 66 12.62 28.65 2.09
N TYR A 67 12.13 27.91 3.07
CA TYR A 67 12.13 28.33 4.47
C TYR A 67 13.27 27.62 5.22
N THR A 68 14.19 28.40 5.80
CA THR A 68 15.38 27.88 6.51
C THR A 68 15.30 28.22 7.99
N ASN A 69 15.40 27.22 8.87
CA ASN A 69 15.54 27.40 10.31
C ASN A 69 16.75 26.62 10.83
N THR A 70 17.84 27.33 11.07
CA THR A 70 19.12 26.78 11.59
C THR A 70 19.39 27.17 13.05
N LEU A 71 18.48 27.91 13.66
CA LEU A 71 18.60 28.35 15.05
C LEU A 71 18.17 27.23 16.00
N ASN A 72 18.78 27.11 17.16
CA ASN A 72 18.60 25.97 18.05
C ASN A 72 17.98 26.34 19.41
N SER A 73 17.05 27.31 19.45
CA SER A 73 16.31 27.65 20.65
C SER A 73 14.80 27.56 20.43
N GLU A 74 14.03 27.24 21.47
CA GLU A 74 12.54 27.19 21.40
C GLU A 74 11.93 28.52 20.91
N GLU A 75 12.66 29.60 21.01
CA GLU A 75 12.23 30.95 20.59
C GLU A 75 12.27 31.14 19.07
N THR A 76 12.78 30.17 18.32
CA THR A 76 13.02 30.31 16.87
C THR A 76 12.06 29.49 15.99
N VAL A 77 11.06 28.87 16.57
CA VAL A 77 10.05 28.09 15.85
C VAL A 77 8.75 28.86 15.66
N ILE A 78 7.96 28.42 14.68
CA ILE A 78 6.57 28.86 14.55
C ILE A 78 5.74 28.09 15.58
N LYS A 79 5.27 28.80 16.61
CA LYS A 79 4.56 28.19 17.75
C LYS A 79 3.05 28.27 17.58
N VAL A 80 2.37 27.17 17.82
CA VAL A 80 0.91 27.08 17.90
C VAL A 80 0.51 26.91 19.34
N SER A 81 -0.13 27.92 19.93
CA SER A 81 -0.49 27.96 21.37
C SER A 81 -2.00 27.95 21.62
N THR A 82 -2.81 27.62 20.62
CA THR A 82 -4.27 27.57 20.74
C THR A 82 -4.83 26.27 20.16
N THR A 83 -5.96 25.84 20.68
CA THR A 83 -6.72 24.66 20.22
C THR A 83 -7.44 24.92 18.89
N ASN A 84 -7.89 23.86 18.23
CA ASN A 84 -8.71 23.94 16.99
C ASN A 84 -8.06 24.77 15.86
N LYS A 85 -6.75 24.61 15.68
CA LYS A 85 -5.98 25.33 14.67
C LYS A 85 -5.52 24.41 13.56
N LYS A 86 -5.63 24.86 12.30
CA LYS A 86 -5.08 24.19 11.12
C LYS A 86 -3.96 25.06 10.53
N VAL A 87 -2.75 24.50 10.46
CA VAL A 87 -1.59 25.13 9.82
C VAL A 87 -1.15 24.30 8.63
N ILE A 88 -1.11 24.89 7.45
CA ILE A 88 -0.75 24.22 6.20
C ILE A 88 0.51 24.88 5.63
N LEU A 89 1.56 24.11 5.46
CA LEU A 89 2.76 24.50 4.70
C LEU A 89 2.74 23.74 3.38
N LYS A 90 2.80 24.45 2.26
CA LYS A 90 2.74 23.79 0.97
C LYS A 90 3.67 24.40 -0.07
N ASN A 91 3.99 23.60 -1.09
CA ASN A 91 4.75 24.03 -2.27
C ASN A 91 6.08 24.71 -1.93
N MET A 92 6.83 24.23 -0.94
CA MET A 92 8.08 24.87 -0.51
C MET A 92 9.21 23.87 -0.25
N ASN A 93 10.43 24.41 -0.24
CA ASN A 93 11.55 23.70 0.34
C ASN A 93 11.70 24.12 1.81
N ILE A 94 12.04 23.18 2.67
CA ILE A 94 12.24 23.43 4.10
C ILE A 94 13.60 22.86 4.50
N VAL A 95 14.42 23.67 5.12
CA VAL A 95 15.70 23.25 5.73
C VAL A 95 15.65 23.59 7.22
N SER A 96 15.80 22.57 8.08
CA SER A 96 15.73 22.80 9.52
C SER A 96 16.78 21.98 10.28
N SER A 97 17.60 22.65 11.08
CA SER A 97 18.46 22.00 12.09
C SER A 97 17.91 22.15 13.52
N HIS A 98 16.64 22.51 13.66
CA HIS A 98 16.00 22.75 14.94
C HIS A 98 15.38 21.47 15.52
N GLY A 99 15.67 21.15 16.80
CA GLY A 99 15.21 19.93 17.46
C GLY A 99 13.70 19.87 17.77
N TYR A 100 12.96 20.98 17.62
CA TYR A 100 11.48 21.02 17.69
C TYR A 100 10.83 21.17 16.31
N GLY A 101 11.63 21.07 15.25
CA GLY A 101 11.15 21.21 13.87
C GLY A 101 10.84 22.67 13.49
N VAL A 102 10.00 22.82 12.45
CA VAL A 102 9.56 24.12 11.92
C VAL A 102 8.32 24.63 12.66
N ILE A 103 7.40 23.73 12.96
CA ILE A 103 6.16 24.00 13.72
C ILE A 103 6.24 23.28 15.06
N TYR A 104 6.02 24.04 16.13
CA TYR A 104 5.98 23.52 17.49
C TYR A 104 4.60 23.73 18.12
N VAL A 105 4.00 22.66 18.59
CA VAL A 105 2.78 22.66 19.40
C VAL A 105 3.15 22.15 20.79
N PRO A 106 2.89 22.92 21.86
CA PRO A 106 3.20 22.50 23.23
C PRO A 106 2.56 21.15 23.58
N SER A 107 3.26 20.36 24.38
CA SER A 107 2.80 19.04 24.80
C SER A 107 1.70 19.15 25.85
N HIS A 108 0.44 19.31 25.42
CA HIS A 108 -0.71 19.37 26.31
C HIS A 108 -1.97 18.80 25.63
N PRO A 109 -2.83 18.01 26.34
CA PRO A 109 -4.01 17.37 25.78
C PRO A 109 -5.00 18.31 25.07
N ASN A 110 -5.08 19.56 25.47
CA ASN A 110 -5.94 20.56 24.85
C ASN A 110 -5.62 20.80 23.36
N TYR A 111 -4.42 20.42 22.89
CA TYR A 111 -4.00 20.58 21.50
C TYR A 111 -4.33 19.37 20.61
N SER A 112 -5.16 18.45 21.08
CA SER A 112 -5.55 17.25 20.32
C SER A 112 -6.25 17.54 18.98
N ASN A 113 -6.84 18.72 18.83
CA ASN A 113 -7.51 19.18 17.61
C ASN A 113 -6.62 20.07 16.73
N VAL A 114 -5.32 20.24 17.06
CA VAL A 114 -4.38 20.95 16.19
C VAL A 114 -3.98 20.05 15.03
N ILE A 115 -4.12 20.58 13.82
CA ILE A 115 -3.75 19.90 12.58
C ILE A 115 -2.59 20.66 11.93
N ILE A 116 -1.50 19.98 11.67
CA ILE A 116 -0.41 20.48 10.85
C ILE A 116 -0.38 19.67 9.56
N GLU A 117 -0.43 20.35 8.43
CA GLU A 117 -0.40 19.73 7.10
C GLU A 117 0.83 20.21 6.32
N TYR A 118 1.57 19.27 5.78
CA TYR A 118 2.68 19.47 4.85
C TYR A 118 2.28 18.88 3.49
N ASN A 119 2.23 19.72 2.46
CA ASN A 119 1.75 19.32 1.15
C ASN A 119 2.74 19.79 0.06
N ASN A 120 3.24 18.89 -0.75
CA ASN A 120 4.21 19.17 -1.81
C ASN A 120 5.45 19.93 -1.27
N ILE A 121 6.02 19.44 -0.16
CA ILE A 121 7.25 19.98 0.41
C ILE A 121 8.46 19.09 0.12
N ASN A 122 9.63 19.73 0.03
CA ASN A 122 10.91 19.04 0.14
C ASN A 122 11.56 19.47 1.47
N PHE A 123 11.69 18.54 2.39
CA PHE A 123 12.30 18.78 3.70
C PHE A 123 13.68 18.15 3.80
N SER A 124 14.63 18.87 4.37
CA SER A 124 15.94 18.34 4.76
C SER A 124 16.33 18.91 6.13
N GLY A 125 16.57 18.02 7.09
CA GLY A 125 16.94 18.47 8.43
C GLY A 125 16.76 17.44 9.54
N ILE A 126 16.73 17.93 10.78
CA ILE A 126 16.74 17.12 11.99
C ILE A 126 15.34 16.63 12.36
N GLU A 127 14.35 17.52 12.32
CA GLU A 127 12.96 17.25 12.67
C GLU A 127 12.03 18.21 11.90
N LEU A 128 10.90 17.71 11.41
CA LEU A 128 9.94 18.52 10.67
C LEU A 128 9.01 19.29 11.61
N SER A 129 8.41 18.60 12.60
CA SER A 129 7.51 19.24 13.56
C SER A 129 7.26 18.43 14.83
N GLN A 130 6.84 19.15 15.89
CA GLN A 130 6.29 18.56 17.11
C GLN A 130 4.82 18.93 17.29
N ASN A 131 3.95 17.91 17.33
CA ASN A 131 2.52 18.05 17.54
C ASN A 131 1.97 16.88 18.39
N TYR A 132 2.53 16.68 19.56
CA TYR A 132 2.37 15.47 20.39
C TYR A 132 0.94 14.96 20.57
N TYR A 133 -0.04 15.83 20.69
CA TYR A 133 -1.44 15.44 20.91
C TYR A 133 -2.31 15.56 19.65
N GLY A 134 -1.83 16.32 18.66
CA GLY A 134 -2.60 16.62 17.47
C GLY A 134 -2.35 15.66 16.30
N MET A 135 -2.70 16.13 15.13
CA MET A 135 -2.56 15.41 13.87
C MET A 135 -1.50 16.07 12.99
N THR A 136 -0.62 15.28 12.41
CA THR A 136 0.28 15.71 11.34
C THR A 136 -0.07 14.98 10.05
N LYS A 137 -0.32 15.73 8.98
CA LYS A 137 -0.61 15.22 7.63
C LYS A 137 0.55 15.56 6.70
N ILE A 138 1.04 14.58 5.92
CA ILE A 138 2.15 14.72 4.98
C ILE A 138 1.69 14.17 3.63
N VAL A 139 1.66 15.01 2.60
CA VAL A 139 1.12 14.63 1.28
C VAL A 139 2.06 15.12 0.18
N ASP A 140 2.26 14.30 -0.85
CA ASP A 140 3.06 14.62 -2.05
C ASP A 140 4.44 15.21 -1.73
N SER A 141 5.11 14.68 -0.71
CA SER A 141 6.27 15.31 -0.09
C SER A 141 7.49 14.40 -0.09
N VAL A 142 8.68 15.02 -0.08
CA VAL A 142 9.97 14.34 0.08
C VAL A 142 10.63 14.83 1.36
N LEU A 143 10.86 13.93 2.31
CA LEU A 143 11.49 14.23 3.59
C LEU A 143 12.83 13.49 3.71
N GLU A 144 13.89 14.24 3.95
CA GLU A 144 15.21 13.72 4.32
C GLU A 144 15.53 14.13 5.75
N VAL A 145 15.33 13.20 6.68
CA VAL A 145 15.67 13.38 8.11
C VAL A 145 17.09 12.89 8.32
N LYS A 146 17.99 13.80 8.67
CA LYS A 146 19.42 13.52 8.79
C LYS A 146 20.11 14.34 9.87
N ASP A 147 21.23 13.81 10.36
CA ASP A 147 22.11 14.53 11.28
C ASP A 147 22.65 15.80 10.60
N THR A 148 22.71 16.90 11.33
CA THR A 148 23.23 18.18 10.82
C THR A 148 24.18 18.80 11.84
N ASN A 149 25.36 19.25 11.40
CA ASN A 149 26.33 20.04 12.23
C ASN A 149 26.59 19.46 13.63
N ASN A 150 26.81 18.13 13.72
CA ASN A 150 26.99 17.39 14.97
C ASN A 150 25.73 17.32 15.87
N VAL A 151 24.56 17.70 15.38
CA VAL A 151 23.29 17.50 16.06
C VAL A 151 22.62 16.28 15.44
N PRO A 152 22.40 15.21 16.23
CA PRO A 152 21.72 14.02 15.73
C PRO A 152 20.31 14.34 15.26
N ALA A 153 19.92 13.75 14.13
CA ALA A 153 18.54 13.79 13.67
C ALA A 153 17.62 13.28 14.76
N GLN A 154 16.52 14.00 14.96
CA GLN A 154 15.51 13.58 15.92
C GLN A 154 14.54 12.59 15.27
N ARG A 155 13.56 13.10 14.55
CA ARG A 155 12.49 12.30 13.95
C ARG A 155 11.87 13.04 12.78
N ALA A 156 11.13 12.35 11.92
CA ALA A 156 10.35 13.06 10.91
C ALA A 156 9.31 13.97 11.58
N CYS A 157 8.54 13.42 12.51
CA CYS A 157 7.68 14.24 13.38
C CYS A 157 7.29 13.50 14.67
N ASN A 158 6.87 14.29 15.67
CA ASN A 158 6.23 13.84 16.89
C ASN A 158 4.74 14.16 16.80
N SER A 159 3.86 13.16 16.75
CA SER A 159 2.42 13.41 16.61
C SER A 159 1.60 12.23 17.13
N ASN A 160 0.39 12.50 17.61
CA ASN A 160 -0.51 11.43 18.02
C ASN A 160 -1.15 10.71 16.84
N ARG A 161 -1.52 11.44 15.80
CA ARG A 161 -2.07 10.90 14.55
C ARG A 161 -1.22 11.38 13.40
N ILE A 162 -0.78 10.43 12.57
CA ILE A 162 0.02 10.71 11.38
C ILE A 162 -0.74 10.19 10.17
N ILE A 163 -0.99 11.06 9.21
CA ILE A 163 -1.63 10.73 7.95
C ILE A 163 -0.64 11.00 6.83
N ILE A 164 -0.39 10.01 5.98
CA ILE A 164 0.57 10.13 4.87
C ILE A 164 -0.16 9.80 3.58
N GLY A 165 -0.02 10.67 2.58
CA GLY A 165 -0.76 10.52 1.34
C GLY A 165 0.00 10.96 0.10
N GLY A 166 -0.67 10.84 -1.05
CA GLY A 166 -0.13 11.19 -2.35
C GLY A 166 1.11 10.38 -2.70
N ASN A 167 2.08 10.99 -3.37
CA ASN A 167 3.38 10.39 -3.67
C ASN A 167 4.43 10.92 -2.66
N THR A 168 4.56 10.23 -1.53
CA THR A 168 5.40 10.68 -0.41
C THR A 168 6.56 9.74 -0.14
N THR A 169 7.76 10.32 -0.01
CA THR A 169 8.99 9.59 0.36
C THR A 169 9.57 10.19 1.63
N ILE A 170 9.89 9.33 2.60
CA ILE A 170 10.56 9.70 3.85
C ILE A 170 11.83 8.85 3.99
N THR A 171 12.97 9.49 4.08
CA THR A 171 14.25 8.83 4.36
C THR A 171 14.79 9.37 5.68
N SER A 172 15.11 8.47 6.61
CA SER A 172 15.72 8.82 7.89
C SER A 172 17.05 8.10 8.06
N SER A 173 18.12 8.85 8.08
CA SER A 173 19.49 8.39 8.39
C SER A 173 19.90 8.77 9.81
N SER A 174 18.97 8.91 10.73
CA SER A 174 19.25 9.20 12.13
C SER A 174 20.11 8.11 12.76
N SER A 175 21.18 8.51 13.41
CA SER A 175 22.06 7.57 14.15
C SER A 175 21.42 7.07 15.45
N THR A 176 20.40 7.74 15.97
CA THR A 176 19.88 7.52 17.33
C THR A 176 18.37 7.35 17.43
N ASN A 177 17.58 7.91 16.52
CA ASN A 177 16.13 8.03 16.67
C ASN A 177 15.34 7.32 15.54
N THR A 178 14.10 7.02 15.87
CA THR A 178 13.08 6.44 14.97
C THR A 178 12.48 7.49 14.04
N VAL A 179 11.72 7.07 13.03
CA VAL A 179 11.05 7.99 12.10
C VAL A 179 9.97 8.81 12.80
N PHE A 180 9.13 8.15 13.60
CA PHE A 180 8.01 8.79 14.29
C PHE A 180 8.05 8.54 15.79
N PHE A 181 7.63 9.54 16.55
CA PHE A 181 7.43 9.42 17.99
C PHE A 181 5.98 9.71 18.36
N PHE A 182 5.42 8.92 19.25
CA PHE A 182 4.04 9.01 19.68
C PHE A 182 3.95 9.24 21.19
N ASN A 183 2.95 10.02 21.57
CA ASN A 183 2.68 10.29 22.97
C ASN A 183 2.05 9.05 23.65
N ASP A 184 2.38 8.87 24.92
CA ASP A 184 1.99 7.71 25.70
C ASP A 184 0.55 7.74 26.24
N VAL A 185 -0.14 8.86 26.13
CA VAL A 185 -1.37 9.12 26.88
C VAL A 185 -2.65 8.76 26.10
N ILE A 186 -2.61 8.81 24.77
CA ILE A 186 -3.78 8.56 23.92
C ILE A 186 -3.46 7.58 22.79
N PRO A 187 -4.48 6.83 22.31
CA PRO A 187 -4.28 5.93 21.18
C PRO A 187 -3.69 6.68 19.98
N SER A 188 -2.62 6.16 19.44
CA SER A 188 -1.89 6.74 18.32
C SER A 188 -2.18 5.98 17.03
N SER A 189 -2.02 6.63 15.89
CA SER A 189 -2.21 5.97 14.60
C SER A 189 -1.28 6.50 13.51
N VAL A 190 -0.89 5.61 12.61
CA VAL A 190 -0.38 5.94 11.28
C VAL A 190 -1.38 5.45 10.26
N LYS A 191 -1.85 6.36 9.42
CA LYS A 191 -2.74 6.04 8.30
C LYS A 191 -2.07 6.44 6.98
N ILE A 192 -1.96 5.48 6.07
CA ILE A 192 -1.64 5.73 4.67
C ILE A 192 -2.96 5.99 3.95
N MET A 193 -3.09 7.13 3.28
CA MET A 193 -4.31 7.51 2.58
C MET A 193 -4.62 6.55 1.43
N PRO A 194 -5.89 6.38 1.07
CA PRO A 194 -6.28 5.59 -0.10
C PRO A 194 -5.54 6.06 -1.38
N ASN A 195 -5.23 5.09 -2.24
CA ASN A 195 -4.60 5.32 -3.56
C ASN A 195 -3.26 6.08 -3.52
N SER A 196 -2.61 6.14 -2.38
CA SER A 196 -1.32 6.81 -2.21
C SER A 196 -0.16 5.86 -2.48
N ARG A 197 0.98 6.44 -2.88
CA ARG A 197 2.26 5.74 -2.96
C ARG A 197 3.21 6.32 -1.94
N VAL A 198 3.48 5.57 -0.88
CA VAL A 198 4.31 6.00 0.24
C VAL A 198 5.50 5.07 0.40
N SER A 199 6.69 5.66 0.51
CA SER A 199 7.93 4.93 0.81
C SER A 199 8.61 5.54 2.03
N ILE A 200 8.89 4.70 3.02
CA ILE A 200 9.63 5.09 4.23
C ILE A 200 10.84 4.20 4.38
N THR A 201 12.02 4.81 4.46
CA THR A 201 13.29 4.10 4.69
C THR A 201 13.99 4.67 5.91
N THR A 202 14.42 3.80 6.82
CA THR A 202 15.17 4.19 8.02
C THR A 202 16.20 3.13 8.41
N ASP A 203 17.31 3.57 9.00
CA ASP A 203 18.33 2.68 9.58
C ASP A 203 17.98 2.25 11.02
N LYS A 204 16.92 2.79 11.59
CA LYS A 204 16.38 2.47 12.91
C LYS A 204 14.99 1.87 12.81
N GLU A 205 14.28 1.83 13.94
CA GLU A 205 12.89 1.41 13.96
C GLU A 205 11.96 2.44 13.30
N PHE A 206 10.83 1.97 12.84
CA PHE A 206 9.80 2.83 12.24
C PHE A 206 9.20 3.81 13.25
N MET A 207 8.96 3.37 14.48
CA MET A 207 8.33 4.19 15.51
C MET A 207 8.97 4.01 16.89
N ASN A 208 8.83 5.04 17.71
CA ASN A 208 9.08 5.00 19.15
C ASN A 208 7.88 5.58 19.89
N GLY A 209 7.56 5.03 21.05
CA GLY A 209 6.50 5.47 21.94
C GLY A 209 6.15 4.37 22.92
N THR A 210 5.56 4.72 24.05
CA THR A 210 5.22 3.76 25.10
C THR A 210 3.85 3.13 24.88
N ASN A 211 3.02 3.71 24.00
CA ASN A 211 1.70 3.22 23.69
C ASN A 211 1.62 2.46 22.36
N ARG A 212 0.53 1.74 22.21
CA ARG A 212 0.16 0.95 21.06
C ARG A 212 -0.29 1.85 19.92
N LEU A 213 0.06 1.47 18.70
CA LEU A 213 -0.22 2.19 17.49
C LEU A 213 -1.14 1.40 16.58
N ASP A 214 -2.18 2.02 16.06
CA ASP A 214 -2.92 1.48 14.94
C ASP A 214 -2.21 1.82 13.61
N LEU A 215 -1.97 0.82 12.76
CA LEU A 215 -1.48 0.99 11.40
C LEU A 215 -2.62 0.68 10.43
N ILE A 216 -2.96 1.67 9.59
CA ILE A 216 -3.97 1.52 8.55
C ILE A 216 -3.31 1.82 7.20
N VAL A 217 -3.33 0.86 6.30
CA VAL A 217 -2.93 1.06 4.90
C VAL A 217 -4.21 1.13 4.09
N GLY A 218 -4.54 2.33 3.62
CA GLY A 218 -5.82 2.64 2.99
C GLY A 218 -6.00 1.92 1.66
N HIS A 219 -7.25 1.83 1.25
CA HIS A 219 -7.68 1.15 0.03
C HIS A 219 -6.81 1.52 -1.19
N GLY A 220 -6.31 0.52 -1.91
CA GLY A 220 -5.49 0.71 -3.12
C GLY A 220 -4.13 1.40 -2.90
N ALA A 221 -3.73 1.70 -1.67
CA ALA A 221 -2.44 2.34 -1.39
C ALA A 221 -1.26 1.38 -1.61
N GLU A 222 -0.14 1.94 -2.04
CA GLU A 222 1.16 1.27 -2.09
C GLU A 222 2.04 1.81 -0.95
N PHE A 223 2.32 0.99 0.05
CA PHE A 223 3.17 1.37 1.17
C PHE A 223 4.40 0.48 1.25
N LEU A 224 5.58 1.06 1.06
CA LEU A 224 6.88 0.42 1.26
C LEU A 224 7.51 0.95 2.55
N LEU A 225 7.71 0.07 3.52
CA LEU A 225 8.44 0.34 4.75
C LEU A 225 9.74 -0.47 4.77
N THR A 226 10.87 0.21 4.88
CA THR A 226 12.18 -0.41 5.03
C THR A 226 12.82 0.08 6.31
N THR A 227 13.19 -0.84 7.20
CA THR A 227 13.78 -0.50 8.50
C THR A 227 15.11 -1.21 8.74
N GLY A 228 15.92 -0.65 9.62
CA GLY A 228 17.12 -1.30 10.12
C GLY A 228 16.89 -2.13 11.39
N ASN A 229 15.89 -1.79 12.20
CA ASN A 229 15.65 -2.40 13.51
C ASN A 229 14.18 -2.74 13.78
N GLY A 230 13.41 -3.10 12.74
CA GLY A 230 12.03 -3.53 12.88
C GLY A 230 11.02 -2.39 13.07
N PHE A 231 9.84 -2.74 13.57
CA PHE A 231 8.70 -1.82 13.63
C PHE A 231 8.76 -0.86 14.84
N ALA A 232 9.20 -1.33 16.00
CA ALA A 232 9.26 -0.53 17.22
C ALA A 232 10.46 -0.86 18.11
N ILE A 233 10.94 0.12 18.89
CA ILE A 233 12.17 0.03 19.70
C ILE A 233 12.10 -1.05 20.79
N THR A 234 10.94 -1.29 21.38
CA THR A 234 10.86 -2.17 22.55
C THR A 234 9.95 -3.37 22.32
N THR A 235 10.25 -4.44 23.04
CA THR A 235 9.40 -5.65 23.04
C THR A 235 8.06 -5.45 23.74
N THR A 236 7.85 -4.34 24.43
CA THR A 236 6.62 -3.99 25.14
C THR A 236 5.67 -3.13 24.33
N HIS A 237 6.13 -2.58 23.20
CA HIS A 237 5.38 -1.70 22.32
C HIS A 237 5.33 -2.28 20.90
N GLY A 238 4.33 -1.92 20.14
CA GLY A 238 4.14 -2.39 18.77
C GLY A 238 2.80 -1.96 18.19
N ALA A 239 2.47 -2.48 17.01
CA ALA A 239 1.17 -2.21 16.41
C ALA A 239 0.04 -2.75 17.28
N ARG A 240 -0.92 -1.89 17.64
CA ARG A 240 -2.13 -2.29 18.38
C ARG A 240 -3.07 -3.05 17.46
N ASN A 241 -3.40 -2.45 16.31
CA ASN A 241 -4.11 -3.11 15.23
C ASN A 241 -3.39 -2.82 13.92
N VAL A 242 -3.46 -3.76 13.02
CA VAL A 242 -2.98 -3.62 11.64
C VAL A 242 -4.14 -3.92 10.72
N LEU A 243 -4.50 -2.93 9.92
CA LEU A 243 -5.51 -3.07 8.89
C LEU A 243 -4.90 -2.73 7.53
N ILE A 244 -4.86 -3.70 6.64
CA ILE A 244 -4.51 -3.51 5.24
C ILE A 244 -5.83 -3.62 4.48
N GLU A 245 -6.32 -2.48 3.99
CA GLU A 245 -7.61 -2.39 3.32
C GLU A 245 -7.57 -3.04 1.93
N GLU A 246 -8.72 -3.18 1.30
CA GLU A 246 -8.87 -3.86 0.02
C GLU A 246 -7.93 -3.27 -1.03
N MET A 247 -7.35 -4.13 -1.86
CA MET A 247 -6.45 -3.77 -2.96
C MET A 247 -5.17 -3.03 -2.55
N ALA A 248 -4.93 -2.76 -1.27
CA ALA A 248 -3.71 -2.14 -0.81
C ALA A 248 -2.50 -3.06 -1.00
N ASN A 249 -1.34 -2.46 -1.20
CA ASN A 249 -0.07 -3.18 -1.31
C ASN A 249 0.88 -2.68 -0.22
N PHE A 250 1.15 -3.52 0.76
CA PHE A 250 2.05 -3.23 1.86
C PHE A 250 3.29 -4.13 1.82
N THR A 251 4.45 -3.52 1.81
CA THR A 251 5.73 -4.23 1.89
C THR A 251 6.54 -3.71 3.07
N PHE A 252 6.91 -4.61 3.96
CA PHE A 252 7.75 -4.34 5.11
C PHE A 252 9.04 -5.15 5.01
N ILE A 253 10.19 -4.47 4.88
CA ILE A 253 11.52 -5.07 4.73
C ILE A 253 12.40 -4.67 5.90
N GLU A 254 13.03 -5.63 6.55
CA GLU A 254 14.12 -5.40 7.49
C GLU A 254 15.46 -5.69 6.84
N LYS A 255 16.35 -4.69 6.82
CA LYS A 255 17.68 -4.76 6.19
C LYS A 255 18.80 -5.18 7.14
N SER A 256 18.70 -4.79 8.39
CA SER A 256 19.72 -5.10 9.39
C SER A 256 19.05 -5.57 10.68
N HIS A 257 19.22 -6.29 11.34
CA HIS A 257 19.26 -7.48 12.03
C HIS A 257 19.29 -7.54 13.55
N GLN A 258 19.10 -6.51 14.26
CA GLN A 258 19.37 -6.59 15.71
C GLN A 258 18.16 -6.90 16.58
N ARG A 259 16.95 -6.88 16.01
CA ARG A 259 15.76 -7.12 16.81
C ARG A 259 14.88 -8.22 16.30
N VAL A 260 14.53 -9.05 17.26
CA VAL A 260 13.53 -10.08 17.07
C VAL A 260 12.52 -9.92 18.20
N PRO A 261 11.26 -9.92 17.92
CA PRO A 261 10.62 -10.07 16.62
C PRO A 261 10.68 -8.78 15.78
N MET A 262 10.64 -8.95 14.45
CA MET A 262 10.60 -7.84 13.51
C MET A 262 9.34 -6.98 13.71
N TRP A 263 8.20 -7.61 14.00
CA TRP A 263 6.92 -6.94 14.13
C TRP A 263 6.09 -7.46 15.31
N ASN A 264 5.96 -6.65 16.35
CA ASN A 264 5.09 -6.94 17.48
C ASN A 264 3.66 -6.48 17.21
N ILE A 265 2.68 -7.34 17.41
CA ILE A 265 1.25 -7.04 17.26
C ILE A 265 0.55 -7.21 18.61
N PHE A 266 -0.18 -6.20 19.06
CA PHE A 266 -0.91 -6.18 20.33
C PHE A 266 -2.43 -6.22 20.18
N GLY A 267 -2.94 -6.14 18.97
CA GLY A 267 -4.35 -6.21 18.61
C GLY A 267 -4.56 -7.15 17.43
N ASP A 268 -5.53 -6.84 16.59
CA ASP A 268 -5.85 -7.61 15.41
C ASP A 268 -4.89 -7.30 14.24
N PHE A 269 -4.60 -8.32 13.45
CA PHE A 269 -3.96 -8.19 12.15
C PHE A 269 -4.96 -8.62 11.08
N LYS A 270 -5.36 -7.68 10.22
CA LYS A 270 -6.37 -7.91 9.18
C LYS A 270 -5.85 -7.49 7.82
N VAL A 271 -5.94 -8.38 6.86
CA VAL A 271 -5.70 -8.12 5.43
C VAL A 271 -6.99 -8.41 4.71
N LEU A 272 -7.51 -7.40 4.00
CA LEU A 272 -8.79 -7.49 3.32
C LEU A 272 -8.63 -7.95 1.87
N GLU A 273 -9.75 -8.17 1.20
CA GLU A 273 -9.84 -8.78 -0.12
C GLU A 273 -8.98 -8.04 -1.17
N GLY A 274 -8.25 -8.80 -1.97
CA GLY A 274 -7.41 -8.27 -3.03
C GLY A 274 -6.15 -7.54 -2.59
N ALA A 275 -5.94 -7.35 -1.28
CA ALA A 275 -4.73 -6.72 -0.77
C ALA A 275 -3.49 -7.62 -0.92
N SER A 276 -2.32 -6.99 -0.98
CA SER A 276 -1.03 -7.68 -1.03
C SER A 276 -0.17 -7.27 0.15
N VAL A 277 0.42 -8.25 0.84
CA VAL A 277 1.31 -8.01 1.98
C VAL A 277 2.59 -8.81 1.83
N SER A 278 3.72 -8.15 1.97
CA SER A 278 5.04 -8.77 2.05
C SER A 278 5.74 -8.34 3.34
N VAL A 279 6.12 -9.29 4.18
CA VAL A 279 6.90 -9.06 5.40
C VAL A 279 8.19 -9.86 5.29
N ILE A 280 9.31 -9.17 5.07
CA ILE A 280 10.55 -9.77 4.60
C ILE A 280 11.66 -9.47 5.58
N ASN A 281 12.20 -10.53 6.18
CA ASN A 281 13.37 -10.47 7.02
C ASN A 281 14.52 -11.29 6.40
N THR A 282 15.51 -10.60 5.86
CA THR A 282 16.67 -11.22 5.19
C THR A 282 17.84 -11.48 6.14
N TYR A 283 17.73 -11.08 7.39
CA TYR A 283 18.85 -11.13 8.32
C TYR A 283 19.13 -12.52 8.91
N MET A 284 20.39 -12.75 9.31
CA MET A 284 20.97 -14.08 9.51
C MET A 284 21.40 -14.44 10.93
N THR A 285 21.20 -13.62 11.95
CA THR A 285 21.62 -14.05 13.30
C THR A 285 20.60 -14.96 13.97
N THR A 286 21.11 -15.97 14.62
CA THR A 286 20.37 -17.01 15.34
C THR A 286 20.33 -16.71 16.84
N PRO A 287 19.32 -16.07 17.38
CA PRO A 287 18.92 -16.31 18.75
C PRO A 287 17.72 -17.26 18.81
N SER A 288 17.57 -17.94 19.92
CA SER A 288 16.58 -18.99 20.16
C SER A 288 15.11 -18.56 20.12
N ASP A 289 14.80 -17.25 20.04
CA ASP A 289 13.44 -16.72 20.13
C ASP A 289 13.12 -15.78 18.94
N ASN A 290 13.35 -16.26 17.72
CA ASN A 290 13.26 -15.48 16.50
C ASN A 290 11.91 -15.66 15.81
N TYR A 291 11.13 -14.57 15.74
CA TYR A 291 9.84 -14.55 15.03
C TYR A 291 9.77 -13.33 14.11
N ASN A 292 9.15 -13.52 12.97
CA ASN A 292 8.92 -12.40 12.06
C ASN A 292 7.74 -11.55 12.57
N ILE A 293 6.60 -12.18 12.79
CA ILE A 293 5.42 -11.56 13.38
C ILE A 293 5.15 -12.18 14.74
N TYR A 294 4.96 -11.35 15.76
CA TYR A 294 4.72 -11.77 17.12
C TYR A 294 3.44 -11.17 17.69
N PHE A 295 2.45 -12.02 17.95
CA PHE A 295 1.22 -11.64 18.63
C PHE A 295 1.42 -11.68 20.15
N LYS A 296 1.36 -10.52 20.80
CA LYS A 296 1.62 -10.34 22.24
C LYS A 296 0.38 -10.08 23.08
N GLY A 297 -0.72 -9.67 22.48
CA GLY A 297 -1.96 -9.34 23.18
C GLY A 297 -2.77 -10.57 23.57
N THR A 298 -3.94 -10.32 24.13
CA THR A 298 -4.97 -11.33 24.42
C THR A 298 -6.17 -11.10 23.52
N ASN A 299 -6.93 -12.15 23.19
CA ASN A 299 -8.13 -12.10 22.35
C ASN A 299 -7.88 -11.46 20.98
N GLN A 300 -6.73 -11.77 20.39
CA GLN A 300 -6.31 -11.22 19.10
C GLN A 300 -6.86 -12.05 17.94
N LYS A 301 -6.98 -11.40 16.77
CA LYS A 301 -7.39 -12.05 15.53
C LYS A 301 -6.33 -11.88 14.46
N PHE A 302 -6.10 -12.95 13.71
CA PHE A 302 -5.28 -12.95 12.51
C PHE A 302 -6.18 -13.30 11.31
N ILE A 303 -6.56 -12.30 10.53
CA ILE A 303 -7.54 -12.43 9.44
C ILE A 303 -6.85 -12.16 8.12
N LEU A 304 -6.87 -13.12 7.21
CA LEU A 304 -6.46 -12.98 5.82
C LEU A 304 -7.68 -13.29 4.95
N ASP A 305 -8.40 -12.23 4.56
CA ASP A 305 -9.66 -12.35 3.84
C ASP A 305 -9.43 -12.24 2.33
N ASN A 306 -9.27 -13.38 1.68
CA ASN A 306 -9.04 -13.52 0.23
C ASN A 306 -8.01 -12.51 -0.32
N PRO A 307 -6.82 -12.42 0.28
CA PRO A 307 -5.80 -11.50 -0.18
C PRO A 307 -5.32 -11.91 -1.57
N LYS A 308 -4.93 -10.92 -2.38
CA LYS A 308 -4.30 -11.18 -3.67
C LYS A 308 -2.95 -11.88 -3.48
N TYR A 309 -2.19 -11.45 -2.45
CA TYR A 309 -0.85 -11.94 -2.22
C TYR A 309 -0.41 -11.73 -0.78
N ILE A 310 0.06 -12.78 -0.14
CA ILE A 310 0.78 -12.72 1.14
C ILE A 310 2.14 -13.37 0.95
N ASN A 311 3.18 -12.71 1.41
CA ASN A 311 4.51 -13.28 1.54
C ASN A 311 5.11 -12.90 2.89
N ILE A 312 5.15 -13.84 3.80
CA ILE A 312 5.88 -13.68 5.05
C ILE A 312 7.13 -14.55 4.95
N TYR A 313 8.27 -13.90 4.78
CA TYR A 313 9.57 -14.52 4.58
C TYR A 313 10.51 -14.21 5.73
N THR A 314 11.18 -15.23 6.23
CA THR A 314 12.27 -15.06 7.19
C THR A 314 13.37 -16.09 6.92
N LYS A 315 14.63 -15.65 6.96
CA LYS A 315 15.77 -16.53 6.71
C LYS A 315 16.02 -17.51 7.87
N ASN A 316 15.88 -17.08 9.11
CA ASN A 316 16.24 -17.87 10.28
C ASN A 316 15.23 -17.87 11.43
N ALA A 317 14.19 -17.04 11.36
CA ALA A 317 13.13 -16.97 12.37
C ALA A 317 11.95 -17.89 12.01
N ASN A 318 10.91 -17.91 12.82
CA ASN A 318 9.61 -18.46 12.47
C ASN A 318 8.71 -17.35 11.91
N VAL A 319 7.82 -17.67 10.97
CA VAL A 319 6.95 -16.67 10.33
C VAL A 319 6.03 -15.98 11.32
N VAL A 320 5.41 -16.74 12.21
CA VAL A 320 4.45 -16.25 13.21
C VAL A 320 4.68 -16.92 14.56
N TYR A 321 4.51 -16.18 15.63
CA TYR A 321 4.51 -16.68 16.99
C TYR A 321 3.50 -15.95 17.87
N THR A 322 3.04 -16.60 18.93
CA THR A 322 2.13 -16.01 19.91
C THR A 322 2.38 -16.52 21.32
N ASN A 323 2.20 -15.66 22.32
CA ASN A 323 2.20 -16.06 23.73
C ASN A 323 0.81 -16.49 24.22
N ASN A 324 -0.24 -15.94 23.65
CA ASN A 324 -1.63 -16.20 24.00
C ASN A 324 -2.36 -16.78 22.78
N PRO A 325 -3.45 -17.51 22.96
CA PRO A 325 -4.25 -17.98 21.84
C PRO A 325 -4.69 -16.82 20.94
N VAL A 326 -4.55 -17.03 19.63
CA VAL A 326 -4.96 -16.09 18.57
C VAL A 326 -5.93 -16.79 17.63
N ASP A 327 -7.13 -16.27 17.50
CA ASP A 327 -8.09 -16.76 16.52
C ASP A 327 -7.62 -16.38 15.11
N PHE A 328 -7.56 -17.35 14.19
CA PHE A 328 -7.26 -17.07 12.81
C PHE A 328 -8.42 -17.42 11.87
N MET A 329 -8.55 -16.66 10.81
CA MET A 329 -9.45 -16.91 9.69
C MET A 329 -8.72 -16.58 8.39
N PHE A 330 -8.48 -17.57 7.55
CA PHE A 330 -7.88 -17.40 6.25
C PHE A 330 -8.86 -17.84 5.17
N THR A 331 -9.08 -16.97 4.20
CA THR A 331 -9.78 -17.26 2.96
C THR A 331 -8.75 -17.12 1.83
N PHE A 332 -8.60 -18.13 0.98
CA PHE A 332 -7.54 -18.16 -0.02
C PHE A 332 -7.84 -19.13 -1.17
N SER A 333 -7.25 -18.86 -2.31
CA SER A 333 -7.23 -19.80 -3.44
C SER A 333 -5.99 -20.68 -3.44
N ARG A 334 -4.92 -20.24 -2.79
CA ARG A 334 -3.66 -20.97 -2.64
C ARG A 334 -2.96 -20.58 -1.35
N ILE A 335 -2.34 -21.57 -0.70
CA ILE A 335 -1.43 -21.38 0.44
C ILE A 335 -0.26 -22.35 0.34
N ASN A 336 0.95 -21.87 0.65
CA ASN A 336 2.14 -22.69 0.78
C ASN A 336 2.93 -22.29 2.01
N MET A 337 3.50 -23.27 2.71
CA MET A 337 4.38 -23.04 3.85
C MET A 337 5.63 -23.94 3.77
N TRP A 338 6.80 -23.38 4.04
CA TRP A 338 8.08 -24.09 4.00
C TRP A 338 8.77 -24.09 5.36
N ILE A 339 9.50 -25.17 5.67
CA ILE A 339 10.29 -25.32 6.89
C ILE A 339 11.66 -24.62 6.76
N TYR A 340 12.19 -24.50 5.53
CA TYR A 340 13.47 -23.85 5.27
C TYR A 340 13.30 -22.58 4.47
N ALA A 341 14.23 -21.66 4.68
CA ALA A 341 14.29 -20.43 3.92
C ALA A 341 14.90 -20.73 2.53
N LEU A 342 14.13 -20.47 1.49
CA LEU A 342 14.68 -20.29 0.15
C LEU A 342 15.45 -18.97 0.15
N ASP A 343 16.51 -18.84 -0.66
CA ASP A 343 17.18 -17.56 -0.78
C ASP A 343 16.22 -16.56 -1.42
N TYR A 344 15.94 -15.45 -0.72
CA TYR A 344 15.01 -14.44 -1.20
C TYR A 344 15.46 -13.77 -2.50
N THR A 345 16.78 -13.73 -2.76
CA THR A 345 17.39 -13.13 -3.95
C THR A 345 17.64 -14.11 -5.06
N SER A 346 17.68 -15.41 -4.77
CA SER A 346 17.79 -16.44 -5.78
C SER A 346 16.40 -16.81 -6.30
N ALA A 347 16.33 -17.10 -7.57
CA ALA A 347 15.21 -17.79 -8.17
C ALA A 347 14.83 -18.96 -7.26
N CYS A 348 13.54 -19.07 -6.86
CA CYS A 348 13.14 -20.28 -6.17
C CYS A 348 13.60 -21.48 -6.98
N THR A 349 14.27 -22.41 -6.34
CA THR A 349 14.56 -23.67 -6.97
C THR A 349 13.23 -24.39 -7.08
N LEU A 350 12.82 -24.69 -8.30
CA LEU A 350 11.53 -25.30 -8.63
C LEU A 350 11.39 -26.73 -8.05
N ASP A 351 12.40 -27.19 -7.34
CA ASP A 351 12.45 -28.50 -6.70
C ASP A 351 12.05 -28.50 -5.21
N ASP A 352 11.91 -27.30 -4.62
CA ASP A 352 11.51 -27.19 -3.22
C ASP A 352 9.99 -27.37 -3.07
N ILE A 353 9.61 -28.46 -2.42
CA ILE A 353 8.21 -28.77 -2.13
C ILE A 353 7.81 -28.11 -0.81
N PRO A 354 6.71 -27.34 -0.75
CA PRO A 354 6.19 -26.84 0.52
C PRO A 354 5.87 -27.95 1.50
N ALA A 355 6.15 -27.74 2.78
CA ALA A 355 5.78 -28.68 3.85
C ALA A 355 4.25 -28.76 4.03
N PHE A 356 3.55 -27.69 3.69
CA PHE A 356 2.11 -27.64 3.59
C PHE A 356 1.74 -26.85 2.33
N TYR A 357 0.82 -27.36 1.51
CA TYR A 357 0.29 -26.66 0.36
C TYR A 357 -1.15 -27.05 0.08
N TRP A 358 -1.92 -26.10 -0.45
CA TRP A 358 -3.25 -26.31 -0.95
C TRP A 358 -3.54 -25.34 -2.12
N TYR A 359 -4.33 -25.79 -3.06
CA TYR A 359 -4.69 -25.02 -4.24
C TYR A 359 -6.07 -25.41 -4.77
N LYS A 360 -6.91 -24.43 -5.10
CA LYS A 360 -8.17 -24.58 -5.79
C LYS A 360 -8.43 -23.40 -6.72
N GLU A 361 -8.90 -23.72 -7.91
CA GLU A 361 -9.36 -22.70 -8.84
C GLU A 361 -10.80 -22.30 -8.51
N ASN A 362 -11.14 -21.04 -8.79
CA ASN A 362 -12.51 -20.50 -8.85
C ASN A 362 -13.32 -20.38 -7.55
N THR A 363 -12.92 -21.01 -6.45
CA THR A 363 -13.63 -20.85 -5.17
C THR A 363 -12.61 -20.77 -4.04
N PRO A 364 -12.56 -19.67 -3.29
CA PRO A 364 -11.65 -19.57 -2.15
C PRO A 364 -11.97 -20.63 -1.10
N ALA A 365 -10.93 -21.28 -0.62
CA ALA A 365 -11.04 -22.09 0.59
C ALA A 365 -11.06 -21.18 1.82
N LYS A 366 -11.71 -21.65 2.86
CA LYS A 366 -11.74 -20.99 4.17
C LYS A 366 -11.28 -21.96 5.24
N ILE A 367 -10.36 -21.50 6.06
CA ILE A 367 -9.86 -22.24 7.24
C ILE A 367 -9.92 -21.34 8.45
N THR A 368 -10.42 -21.85 9.56
CA THR A 368 -10.45 -21.14 10.83
C THR A 368 -9.82 -22.01 11.91
N GLY A 369 -9.26 -21.38 12.92
CA GLY A 369 -8.60 -22.12 14.00
C GLY A 369 -8.02 -21.20 15.05
N ILE A 370 -7.20 -21.82 15.90
CA ILE A 370 -6.51 -21.16 17.00
C ILE A 370 -5.01 -21.42 16.87
N LEU A 371 -4.25 -20.33 16.85
CA LEU A 371 -2.79 -20.36 16.99
C LEU A 371 -2.45 -20.33 18.48
N ASN A 372 -1.70 -21.33 18.94
CA ASN A 372 -1.11 -21.36 20.26
C ASN A 372 0.42 -21.31 20.14
N LYS A 373 1.09 -21.10 21.26
CA LYS A 373 2.54 -20.98 21.33
C LYS A 373 3.30 -22.06 20.53
N ASP A 374 2.94 -23.32 20.68
CA ASP A 374 3.65 -24.45 20.10
C ASP A 374 2.74 -25.31 19.20
N SER A 375 1.55 -24.85 18.88
CA SER A 375 0.60 -25.62 18.09
C SER A 375 -0.38 -24.74 17.30
N THR A 376 -0.95 -25.31 16.27
CA THR A 376 -2.07 -24.73 15.51
C THR A 376 -3.21 -25.72 15.50
N THR A 377 -4.39 -25.30 15.95
CA THR A 377 -5.58 -26.13 15.92
C THR A 377 -6.54 -25.61 14.88
N VAL A 378 -6.84 -26.41 13.87
CA VAL A 378 -7.89 -26.11 12.89
C VAL A 378 -9.24 -26.46 13.50
N THR A 379 -10.17 -25.52 13.53
CA THR A 379 -11.52 -25.71 14.10
C THR A 379 -12.58 -25.90 13.02
N SER A 380 -12.40 -25.33 11.83
CA SER A 380 -13.28 -25.56 10.70
C SER A 380 -12.59 -25.27 9.35
N HIS A 381 -13.07 -25.91 8.31
CA HIS A 381 -12.67 -25.68 6.93
C HIS A 381 -13.82 -26.01 5.97
N ASN A 382 -13.78 -25.50 4.75
CA ASN A 382 -14.75 -25.77 3.68
C ASN A 382 -14.17 -26.62 2.54
N PHE A 383 -13.21 -27.47 2.82
CA PHE A 383 -12.66 -28.44 1.88
C PHE A 383 -13.60 -29.64 1.73
N THR A 384 -13.73 -30.16 0.52
CA THR A 384 -14.38 -31.45 0.28
C THR A 384 -13.43 -32.61 0.58
N ASP A 385 -13.96 -33.82 0.80
CA ASP A 385 -13.15 -35.00 1.05
C ASP A 385 -12.19 -35.32 -0.10
N ASP A 386 -12.60 -35.10 -1.35
CA ASP A 386 -11.75 -35.27 -2.52
C ASP A 386 -10.62 -34.24 -2.54
N GLU A 387 -10.87 -33.00 -2.10
CA GLU A 387 -9.85 -31.96 -1.97
C GLU A 387 -8.89 -32.27 -0.85
N LEU A 388 -9.35 -32.77 0.27
CA LEU A 388 -8.52 -33.22 1.38
C LEU A 388 -7.56 -34.35 0.98
N SER A 389 -7.95 -35.20 0.03
CA SER A 389 -7.06 -36.27 -0.49
C SER A 389 -5.88 -35.73 -1.31
N LEU A 390 -5.96 -34.47 -1.78
CA LEU A 390 -4.92 -33.79 -2.58
C LEU A 390 -4.05 -32.87 -1.75
N ILE A 391 -4.40 -32.65 -0.48
CA ILE A 391 -3.68 -31.79 0.46
C ILE A 391 -2.72 -32.68 1.27
N SER A 392 -1.51 -32.19 1.52
CA SER A 392 -0.78 -32.63 2.72
C SER A 392 -1.72 -32.42 3.91
N ASP A 393 -1.97 -33.47 4.67
CA ASP A 393 -2.92 -33.56 5.79
C ASP A 393 -3.20 -32.20 6.46
N ILE A 394 -4.49 -31.79 6.53
CA ILE A 394 -4.89 -30.52 7.19
C ILE A 394 -4.35 -30.42 8.62
N ASN A 395 -4.11 -31.55 9.27
CA ASN A 395 -3.47 -31.62 10.58
C ASN A 395 -1.99 -31.18 10.55
N SER A 396 -1.37 -31.14 9.37
CA SER A 396 -0.02 -30.57 9.17
C SER A 396 -0.02 -29.04 9.02
N PHE A 397 -1.18 -28.39 9.00
CA PHE A 397 -1.28 -26.94 9.01
C PHE A 397 -0.79 -26.39 10.34
N SER A 398 0.45 -25.92 10.38
CA SER A 398 1.09 -25.35 11.55
C SER A 398 2.07 -24.27 11.17
N PHE A 399 2.15 -23.22 11.96
CA PHE A 399 3.17 -22.17 11.82
C PHE A 399 4.49 -22.51 12.52
N GLN A 400 4.51 -23.57 13.32
CA GLN A 400 5.72 -24.01 14.00
C GLN A 400 6.79 -24.40 12.96
N ASP A 401 8.01 -23.91 13.18
CA ASP A 401 9.20 -24.15 12.33
C ASP A 401 9.05 -23.68 10.87
N LYS A 402 7.98 -22.98 10.53
CA LYS A 402 7.84 -22.44 9.17
C LYS A 402 8.65 -21.17 9.00
N LYS A 403 9.38 -21.09 7.89
CA LYS A 403 10.22 -19.95 7.49
C LYS A 403 9.58 -19.09 6.43
N ILE A 404 8.67 -19.65 5.67
CA ILE A 404 7.95 -18.95 4.61
C ILE A 404 6.47 -19.32 4.67
N LEU A 405 5.61 -18.30 4.58
CA LEU A 405 4.19 -18.43 4.32
C LEU A 405 3.86 -17.61 3.08
N THR A 406 3.31 -18.25 2.06
CA THR A 406 2.75 -17.54 0.92
C THR A 406 1.28 -17.90 0.73
N ILE A 407 0.45 -16.88 0.46
CA ILE A 407 -0.94 -17.01 0.03
C ILE A 407 -1.09 -16.19 -1.25
N GLY A 408 -1.89 -16.68 -2.20
CA GLY A 408 -2.25 -15.91 -3.36
C GLY A 408 -1.73 -16.44 -4.67
N MET A 409 -2.16 -15.80 -5.75
CA MET A 409 -1.98 -16.29 -7.10
C MET A 409 -0.91 -15.49 -7.87
N LEU A 410 0.06 -16.22 -8.37
CA LEU A 410 0.63 -15.89 -9.65
C LEU A 410 -0.26 -16.57 -10.70
N ASN A 411 -0.91 -15.81 -11.56
CA ASN A 411 -1.71 -16.43 -12.63
C ASN A 411 -0.76 -17.08 -13.62
N ILE A 412 -1.02 -18.34 -13.95
CA ILE A 412 -0.44 -18.99 -15.13
C ILE A 412 -1.59 -19.20 -16.12
N ASN A 413 -1.50 -18.51 -17.25
CA ASN A 413 -2.31 -18.83 -18.42
C ASN A 413 -1.49 -19.77 -19.29
N VAL A 414 -2.06 -20.87 -19.73
CA VAL A 414 -1.41 -21.85 -20.58
C VAL A 414 -2.02 -21.75 -21.97
N HIS A 415 -1.16 -21.69 -22.99
CA HIS A 415 -1.60 -21.74 -24.37
C HIS A 415 -2.03 -23.17 -24.75
N PRO A 416 -2.75 -23.36 -25.86
CA PRO A 416 -3.20 -24.66 -26.26
C PRO A 416 -2.05 -25.67 -26.41
N ILE A 417 -2.29 -26.89 -25.93
CA ILE A 417 -1.36 -28.01 -26.08
C ILE A 417 -2.09 -29.12 -26.84
N THR A 418 -1.73 -29.28 -28.10
CA THR A 418 -2.32 -30.25 -29.03
C THR A 418 -1.24 -31.14 -29.63
N ASP A 419 -1.61 -32.06 -30.48
CA ASP A 419 -0.72 -32.93 -31.23
C ASP A 419 0.19 -32.19 -32.23
N SER A 420 -0.12 -30.94 -32.55
CA SER A 420 0.68 -30.04 -33.40
C SER A 420 1.56 -29.05 -32.62
N THR A 421 1.56 -29.11 -31.30
CA THR A 421 2.33 -28.21 -30.45
C THR A 421 3.81 -28.61 -30.48
N ASP A 422 4.69 -27.68 -30.78
CA ASP A 422 6.15 -27.81 -30.78
C ASP A 422 6.83 -27.13 -29.59
N ALA A 423 6.09 -26.29 -28.86
CA ALA A 423 6.52 -25.65 -27.62
C ALA A 423 5.35 -25.50 -26.64
N ILE A 424 5.61 -25.72 -25.35
CA ILE A 424 4.65 -25.36 -24.29
C ILE A 424 4.90 -23.91 -23.91
N SER A 425 3.88 -23.08 -24.08
CA SER A 425 3.96 -21.65 -23.83
C SER A 425 2.77 -21.14 -23.01
N GLY A 426 2.89 -19.91 -22.52
CA GLY A 426 1.85 -19.27 -21.74
C GLY A 426 2.29 -17.95 -21.12
N HIS A 427 1.44 -17.37 -20.30
CA HIS A 427 1.72 -16.13 -19.60
C HIS A 427 1.71 -16.34 -18.08
N THR A 428 2.67 -15.71 -17.42
CA THR A 428 2.76 -15.60 -15.96
C THR A 428 3.23 -14.18 -15.61
N ILE A 429 3.76 -13.96 -14.41
CA ILE A 429 4.38 -12.65 -14.10
C ILE A 429 5.73 -12.51 -14.83
N PRO A 430 6.15 -11.27 -15.18
CA PRO A 430 7.44 -11.01 -15.79
C PRO A 430 8.61 -11.56 -14.97
N HIS A 431 9.62 -12.09 -15.66
CA HIS A 431 10.88 -12.60 -15.08
C HIS A 431 10.72 -13.77 -14.10
N ALA A 432 9.61 -14.49 -14.16
CA ALA A 432 9.42 -15.71 -13.37
C ALA A 432 10.15 -16.91 -13.97
N ASN A 433 10.73 -17.75 -13.13
CA ASN A 433 11.19 -19.07 -13.56
C ASN A 433 9.98 -19.99 -13.73
N VAL A 434 9.96 -20.71 -14.84
CA VAL A 434 8.89 -21.65 -15.19
C VAL A 434 9.48 -23.05 -15.35
N LYS A 435 8.86 -24.03 -14.69
CA LYS A 435 9.15 -25.46 -14.81
C LYS A 435 7.92 -26.15 -15.39
N ILE A 436 8.13 -27.01 -16.36
CA ILE A 436 7.10 -27.78 -17.03
C ILE A 436 7.46 -29.26 -16.89
N GLU A 437 6.55 -30.04 -16.33
CA GLU A 437 6.74 -31.47 -16.05
C GLU A 437 5.64 -32.29 -16.74
N TYR A 438 6.03 -33.26 -17.54
CA TYR A 438 5.15 -34.23 -18.20
C TYR A 438 5.94 -35.50 -18.56
N ASP A 439 5.33 -36.67 -18.45
CA ASP A 439 5.91 -37.98 -18.86
C ASP A 439 7.36 -38.19 -18.39
N ASN A 440 7.68 -37.83 -17.15
CA ASN A 440 9.05 -37.82 -16.60
C ASN A 440 10.04 -36.88 -17.31
N LYS A 441 9.58 -36.00 -18.17
CA LYS A 441 10.38 -34.92 -18.76
C LYS A 441 10.22 -33.66 -17.96
N ILE A 442 11.28 -32.86 -17.90
CA ILE A 442 11.33 -31.57 -17.23
C ILE A 442 11.88 -30.55 -18.23
N LEU A 443 11.12 -29.49 -18.49
CA LEU A 443 11.55 -28.32 -19.22
C LEU A 443 11.58 -27.10 -18.30
N THR A 444 12.44 -26.15 -18.63
CA THR A 444 12.53 -24.88 -17.89
C THR A 444 12.52 -23.70 -18.86
N ALA A 445 11.90 -22.61 -18.44
CA ALA A 445 11.89 -21.35 -19.15
C ALA A 445 11.94 -20.18 -18.15
N VAL A 446 12.21 -18.98 -18.63
CA VAL A 446 12.05 -17.74 -17.88
C VAL A 446 11.08 -16.86 -18.66
N SER A 447 10.07 -16.33 -18.02
CA SER A 447 9.14 -15.41 -18.67
C SER A 447 9.81 -14.07 -18.99
N ASP A 448 9.46 -13.51 -20.12
CA ASP A 448 9.97 -12.21 -20.58
C ASP A 448 9.40 -11.02 -19.78
N GLU A 449 9.71 -9.80 -20.21
CA GLU A 449 9.20 -8.56 -19.62
C GLU A 449 7.65 -8.39 -19.70
N ASN A 450 7.00 -9.12 -20.61
CA ASN A 450 5.55 -9.16 -20.77
C ASN A 450 4.92 -10.34 -20.01
N GLY A 451 5.73 -11.21 -19.41
CA GLY A 451 5.29 -12.41 -18.71
C GLY A 451 5.09 -13.62 -19.63
N LEU A 452 5.44 -13.56 -20.91
CA LEU A 452 5.38 -14.70 -21.82
C LEU A 452 6.51 -15.67 -21.52
N PHE A 453 6.20 -16.95 -21.37
CA PHE A 453 7.16 -18.05 -21.31
C PHE A 453 6.96 -19.01 -22.46
N GLU A 454 8.03 -19.64 -22.92
CA GLU A 454 8.01 -20.65 -23.96
C GLU A 454 9.12 -21.67 -23.71
N ALA A 455 8.80 -22.96 -23.85
CA ALA A 455 9.73 -24.07 -23.73
C ALA A 455 9.48 -25.09 -24.87
N ASN A 456 10.48 -25.27 -25.74
CA ASN A 456 10.39 -26.21 -26.84
C ASN A 456 10.29 -27.66 -26.35
N ILE A 457 9.53 -28.47 -27.07
CA ILE A 457 9.39 -29.89 -26.81
C ILE A 457 10.03 -30.72 -27.95
N ASP A 458 10.68 -31.81 -27.56
CA ASP A 458 11.39 -32.65 -28.53
C ASP A 458 10.48 -33.64 -29.28
N SER A 459 9.25 -33.81 -28.83
CA SER A 459 8.29 -34.76 -29.37
C SER A 459 6.85 -34.39 -28.95
N VAL A 460 5.90 -34.77 -29.79
CA VAL A 460 4.46 -34.62 -29.51
C VAL A 460 4.12 -35.18 -28.13
N ILE A 461 3.31 -34.42 -27.38
CA ILE A 461 2.79 -34.85 -26.08
C ILE A 461 1.55 -35.74 -26.33
N PRO A 462 1.54 -37.01 -25.88
CA PRO A 462 0.41 -37.89 -26.07
C PRO A 462 -0.90 -37.36 -25.45
N ASP A 463 -2.02 -37.73 -26.01
CA ASP A 463 -3.33 -37.49 -25.45
C ASP A 463 -3.43 -38.03 -24.03
N SER A 464 -4.24 -37.39 -23.20
CA SER A 464 -4.43 -37.70 -21.79
C SER A 464 -3.17 -37.56 -20.92
N THR A 465 -2.08 -36.94 -21.45
CA THR A 465 -0.90 -36.62 -20.66
C THR A 465 -1.20 -35.46 -19.73
N ARG A 466 -0.81 -35.61 -18.47
CA ARG A 466 -0.92 -34.54 -17.48
C ARG A 466 0.33 -33.68 -17.55
N VAL A 467 0.16 -32.42 -17.90
CA VAL A 467 1.21 -31.41 -17.93
C VAL A 467 1.08 -30.53 -16.70
N LYS A 468 2.13 -30.46 -15.91
CA LYS A 468 2.23 -29.61 -14.73
C LYS A 468 3.16 -28.45 -15.05
N ILE A 469 2.67 -27.22 -14.90
CA ILE A 469 3.42 -26.00 -15.12
C ILE A 469 3.53 -25.26 -13.81
N THR A 470 4.74 -24.95 -13.42
CA THR A 470 5.08 -24.27 -12.18
C THR A 470 5.75 -22.95 -12.50
N SER A 471 5.30 -21.85 -11.93
CA SER A 471 5.93 -20.53 -12.04
C SER A 471 6.38 -20.05 -10.68
N CYS A 472 7.54 -19.42 -10.63
CA CYS A 472 8.16 -18.98 -9.40
C CYS A 472 8.93 -17.67 -9.56
N LEU A 473 8.67 -16.71 -8.68
CA LEU A 473 9.41 -15.47 -8.57
C LEU A 473 9.47 -15.02 -7.11
N ASN A 474 10.67 -14.69 -6.62
CA ASN A 474 10.88 -14.15 -5.26
C ASN A 474 10.15 -14.96 -4.16
N SER A 475 10.36 -16.26 -4.13
CA SER A 475 9.70 -17.19 -3.19
C SER A 475 8.18 -17.34 -3.37
N CYS A 476 7.62 -16.71 -4.36
CA CYS A 476 6.24 -16.88 -4.75
C CYS A 476 6.11 -17.98 -5.79
N PHE A 477 5.33 -18.98 -5.51
CA PHE A 477 5.20 -20.19 -6.30
C PHE A 477 3.75 -20.40 -6.72
N THR A 478 3.53 -20.78 -7.99
CA THR A 478 2.22 -21.16 -8.50
C THR A 478 2.31 -22.38 -9.39
N GLU A 479 1.25 -23.18 -9.43
CA GLU A 479 1.18 -24.41 -10.20
C GLU A 479 -0.11 -24.45 -10.99
N ARG A 480 -0.03 -24.86 -12.25
CA ARG A 480 -1.15 -25.17 -13.12
C ARG A 480 -1.02 -26.59 -13.63
N LYS A 481 -2.11 -27.35 -13.63
CA LYS A 481 -2.19 -28.68 -14.23
C LYS A 481 -3.21 -28.67 -15.36
N VAL A 482 -2.80 -29.12 -16.51
CA VAL A 482 -3.68 -29.29 -17.67
C VAL A 482 -3.54 -30.71 -18.20
N THR A 483 -4.58 -31.21 -18.89
CA THR A 483 -4.55 -32.53 -19.53
C THR A 483 -4.66 -32.33 -21.06
N THR A 484 -3.81 -32.97 -21.80
CA THR A 484 -3.80 -32.88 -23.26
C THR A 484 -4.96 -33.69 -23.90
N PRO A 485 -5.57 -33.23 -24.99
CA PRO A 485 -5.37 -31.91 -25.59
C PRO A 485 -6.00 -30.81 -24.72
N PHE A 486 -5.26 -29.72 -24.56
CA PHE A 486 -5.73 -28.54 -23.85
C PHE A 486 -6.04 -27.43 -24.87
N MET A 487 -7.27 -26.95 -24.89
CA MET A 487 -7.80 -26.05 -25.93
C MET A 487 -7.60 -24.56 -25.58
N GLY A 488 -6.84 -24.25 -24.55
CA GLY A 488 -6.60 -22.88 -24.11
C GLY A 488 -7.75 -22.30 -23.27
N GLU A 489 -7.60 -21.05 -22.87
CA GLU A 489 -8.55 -20.35 -21.99
C GLU A 489 -8.61 -18.85 -22.25
N LEU A 490 -9.64 -18.20 -21.72
CA LEU A 490 -9.81 -16.76 -21.72
C LEU A 490 -9.48 -16.20 -20.34
N THR A 491 -8.53 -15.29 -20.26
CA THR A 491 -8.05 -14.77 -18.97
C THR A 491 -7.89 -13.25 -18.98
N LEU A 492 -8.35 -12.59 -17.92
CA LEU A 492 -8.01 -11.21 -17.65
C LEU A 492 -6.65 -11.16 -16.95
N LEU A 493 -5.60 -10.75 -17.67
CA LEU A 493 -4.24 -10.78 -17.19
C LEU A 493 -3.94 -9.58 -16.28
N LYS A 494 -4.39 -8.39 -16.66
CA LYS A 494 -4.06 -7.14 -15.98
C LYS A 494 -5.15 -6.09 -16.20
N ALA A 495 -5.38 -5.27 -15.18
CA ALA A 495 -6.15 -4.02 -15.32
C ALA A 495 -5.43 -2.89 -14.58
N THR A 496 -5.66 -1.66 -15.04
CA THR A 496 -5.15 -0.47 -14.34
C THR A 496 -5.65 -0.47 -12.90
N LYS A 497 -4.73 -0.46 -11.94
CA LYS A 497 -5.04 -0.61 -10.51
C LYS A 497 -5.71 0.63 -9.93
N ASN A 498 -5.19 1.82 -10.23
CA ASN A 498 -5.66 3.09 -9.66
C ASN A 498 -6.17 4.00 -10.78
N ILE A 499 -7.38 4.50 -10.62
CA ILE A 499 -8.04 5.36 -11.59
C ILE A 499 -8.45 6.65 -10.86
N PRO A 500 -7.51 7.60 -10.69
CA PRO A 500 -7.80 8.85 -10.01
C PRO A 500 -8.65 9.78 -10.87
N PHE A 501 -9.52 10.56 -10.23
CA PHE A 501 -10.30 11.62 -10.83
C PHE A 501 -9.81 12.97 -10.31
N SER A 502 -9.74 13.98 -11.19
CA SER A 502 -9.37 15.33 -10.77
C SER A 502 -10.49 15.99 -9.98
N MET A 503 -10.12 16.77 -8.96
CA MET A 503 -11.06 17.71 -8.33
C MET A 503 -11.22 18.95 -9.22
N ILE A 504 -12.45 19.42 -9.38
CA ILE A 504 -12.76 20.71 -10.02
C ILE A 504 -13.42 21.60 -8.96
N PRO A 505 -12.96 22.84 -8.81
CA PRO A 505 -13.58 23.79 -7.88
C PRO A 505 -15.05 24.04 -8.23
N SER A 506 -15.86 24.26 -7.22
CA SER A 506 -17.31 24.49 -7.29
C SER A 506 -17.71 25.54 -8.32
N SER A 507 -18.33 25.15 -9.41
CA SER A 507 -19.06 26.03 -10.32
C SER A 507 -20.37 25.40 -10.79
N THR A 508 -21.29 26.19 -11.26
CA THR A 508 -22.74 26.06 -11.29
C THR A 508 -23.38 25.07 -12.27
N ASN A 509 -22.64 24.10 -12.84
CA ASN A 509 -23.17 23.10 -13.79
C ASN A 509 -22.88 21.67 -13.32
N PRO A 510 -23.61 20.63 -13.77
CA PRO A 510 -23.29 19.28 -13.43
C PRO A 510 -21.83 18.97 -13.83
N ILE A 511 -21.01 18.72 -12.83
CA ILE A 511 -19.58 18.51 -13.02
C ILE A 511 -19.40 17.09 -13.51
N ILE A 512 -18.73 16.92 -14.65
CA ILE A 512 -18.26 15.64 -15.15
C ILE A 512 -16.76 15.61 -14.90
N LEU A 513 -16.31 14.70 -14.04
CA LEU A 513 -14.90 14.53 -13.74
C LEU A 513 -14.35 13.37 -14.57
N PRO A 514 -13.53 13.63 -15.58
CA PRO A 514 -12.79 12.59 -16.28
C PRO A 514 -11.72 12.01 -15.35
N LYS A 515 -11.34 10.75 -15.59
CA LYS A 515 -10.17 10.17 -14.95
C LYS A 515 -8.89 10.88 -15.43
N ASN A 516 -7.86 10.89 -14.59
CA ASN A 516 -6.61 11.60 -14.89
C ASN A 516 -5.70 10.83 -15.88
N ASN A 517 -5.86 9.51 -15.96
CA ASN A 517 -5.00 8.64 -16.76
C ASN A 517 -5.83 7.69 -17.63
N GLU A 518 -5.20 7.13 -18.65
CA GLU A 518 -5.78 6.03 -19.41
C GLU A 518 -6.01 4.81 -18.53
N THR A 519 -7.08 4.08 -18.83
CA THR A 519 -7.35 2.78 -18.21
C THR A 519 -7.05 1.68 -19.22
N VAL A 520 -6.13 0.79 -18.89
CA VAL A 520 -5.75 -0.34 -19.74
C VAL A 520 -6.16 -1.64 -19.06
N VAL A 521 -6.87 -2.48 -19.82
CA VAL A 521 -7.23 -3.84 -19.42
C VAL A 521 -6.62 -4.80 -20.43
N THR A 522 -5.78 -5.72 -19.96
CA THR A 522 -5.13 -6.72 -20.81
C THR A 522 -5.86 -8.06 -20.65
N VAL A 523 -6.35 -8.56 -21.77
CA VAL A 523 -7.02 -9.87 -21.86
C VAL A 523 -6.19 -10.78 -22.75
N VAL A 524 -5.95 -12.00 -22.28
CA VAL A 524 -5.33 -13.09 -23.07
C VAL A 524 -6.42 -14.06 -23.44
N ASP A 525 -6.63 -14.23 -24.74
CA ASP A 525 -7.48 -15.29 -25.28
C ASP A 525 -6.61 -16.32 -25.96
N SER A 526 -6.46 -17.49 -25.33
CA SER A 526 -5.67 -18.61 -25.84
C SER A 526 -6.55 -19.75 -26.36
N ARG A 527 -7.85 -19.57 -26.47
CA ARG A 527 -8.80 -20.62 -26.92
C ARG A 527 -8.60 -20.92 -28.40
N VAL A 528 -8.51 -22.19 -28.75
CA VAL A 528 -8.39 -22.65 -30.17
C VAL A 528 -9.58 -22.24 -31.04
N ASN A 529 -10.77 -22.26 -30.47
CA ASN A 529 -12.01 -21.85 -31.12
C ASN A 529 -12.56 -20.59 -30.46
N SER A 530 -11.75 -19.52 -30.44
CA SER A 530 -12.14 -18.29 -29.80
C SER A 530 -13.37 -17.69 -30.49
N THR A 531 -14.39 -17.44 -29.71
CA THR A 531 -15.53 -16.59 -30.07
C THR A 531 -15.32 -15.23 -29.45
N ASN A 532 -16.09 -14.25 -29.88
CA ASN A 532 -16.08 -12.92 -29.25
C ASN A 532 -16.15 -13.06 -27.73
N TRP A 533 -15.36 -12.25 -27.05
CA TRP A 533 -15.42 -12.17 -25.59
C TRP A 533 -15.92 -10.79 -25.14
N LYS A 534 -16.44 -10.75 -23.92
CA LYS A 534 -17.09 -9.58 -23.36
C LYS A 534 -16.38 -9.14 -22.09
N LEU A 535 -16.12 -7.85 -21.96
CA LEU A 535 -15.56 -7.24 -20.75
C LEU A 535 -16.67 -6.57 -19.95
N TYR A 536 -16.77 -6.92 -18.70
CA TYR A 536 -17.75 -6.39 -17.77
C TYR A 536 -17.09 -5.60 -16.66
N LEU A 537 -17.84 -4.67 -16.10
CA LEU A 537 -17.44 -3.82 -15.02
C LEU A 537 -18.56 -3.65 -13.99
N ASN A 538 -18.22 -3.69 -12.73
CA ASN A 538 -19.08 -3.31 -11.61
C ASN A 538 -18.24 -2.76 -10.46
N TYR A 539 -18.88 -2.21 -9.44
CA TYR A 539 -18.23 -1.89 -8.18
C TYR A 539 -18.83 -2.73 -7.04
N THR A 540 -18.06 -2.92 -5.96
CA THR A 540 -18.52 -3.66 -4.78
C THR A 540 -19.48 -2.84 -3.94
N ASN A 541 -19.14 -1.57 -3.72
CA ASN A 541 -19.90 -0.61 -2.93
C ASN A 541 -19.91 0.75 -3.63
N PRO A 542 -20.89 1.62 -3.41
CA PRO A 542 -20.84 3.00 -3.84
C PRO A 542 -19.56 3.68 -3.33
N MET A 543 -19.13 4.75 -3.98
CA MET A 543 -17.99 5.52 -3.50
C MET A 543 -18.28 6.08 -2.10
N ILE A 544 -17.39 5.80 -1.17
CA ILE A 544 -17.54 6.16 0.25
C ILE A 544 -16.36 7.02 0.65
N GLU A 545 -16.65 8.07 1.39
CA GLU A 545 -15.68 8.91 2.07
C GLU A 545 -15.37 8.35 3.46
N GLU A 546 -14.26 8.78 4.04
CA GLU A 546 -13.80 8.34 5.37
C GLU A 546 -14.81 8.61 6.50
N SER A 547 -15.59 9.69 6.39
CA SER A 547 -16.66 10.01 7.35
C SER A 547 -17.90 9.11 7.21
N GLY A 548 -17.94 8.25 6.18
CA GLY A 548 -19.09 7.40 5.88
C GLY A 548 -20.11 8.02 4.91
N LYS A 549 -19.85 9.22 4.37
CA LYS A 549 -20.69 9.85 3.36
C LYS A 549 -20.56 9.10 2.03
N VAL A 550 -21.67 8.89 1.34
CA VAL A 550 -21.77 8.00 0.19
C VAL A 550 -22.15 8.77 -1.07
N LEU A 551 -21.38 8.59 -2.15
CA LEU A 551 -21.72 9.07 -3.48
C LEU A 551 -22.55 8.03 -4.23
N ILE A 552 -23.88 8.17 -4.16
CA ILE A 552 -24.80 7.25 -4.84
C ILE A 552 -24.96 7.67 -6.30
N ASN A 553 -24.98 6.69 -7.22
CA ASN A 553 -25.22 6.89 -8.66
C ASN A 553 -24.28 7.92 -9.33
N SER A 554 -23.04 8.00 -8.86
CA SER A 554 -22.08 9.00 -9.32
C SER A 554 -21.05 8.46 -10.31
N LEU A 555 -20.83 7.14 -10.34
CA LEU A 555 -19.83 6.52 -11.18
C LEU A 555 -20.46 5.99 -12.48
N PHE A 556 -19.94 6.45 -13.60
CA PHE A 556 -20.41 6.11 -14.94
C PHE A 556 -19.27 5.55 -15.78
N PHE A 557 -19.63 4.80 -16.80
CA PHE A 557 -18.73 4.33 -17.83
C PHE A 557 -19.18 4.79 -19.21
N LYS A 558 -18.29 5.43 -19.96
CA LYS A 558 -18.54 5.88 -21.33
C LYS A 558 -17.88 4.93 -22.31
N LYS A 559 -18.67 4.19 -23.08
CA LYS A 559 -18.20 3.26 -24.11
C LYS A 559 -17.53 3.99 -25.29
N PHE A 560 -16.88 3.24 -26.16
CA PHE A 560 -16.31 3.77 -27.40
C PHE A 560 -17.35 4.41 -28.33
N ASN A 561 -18.58 3.91 -28.36
CA ASN A 561 -19.70 4.47 -29.13
C ASN A 561 -20.36 5.70 -28.46
N ASN A 562 -19.78 6.25 -27.40
CA ASN A 562 -20.30 7.36 -26.57
C ASN A 562 -21.53 7.01 -25.71
N GLU A 563 -21.98 5.78 -25.67
CA GLU A 563 -23.02 5.35 -24.73
C GLU A 563 -22.49 5.46 -23.29
N GLU A 564 -23.28 6.07 -22.42
CA GLU A 564 -22.98 6.21 -21.01
C GLU A 564 -23.77 5.21 -20.18
N ILE A 565 -23.09 4.47 -19.33
CA ILE A 565 -23.69 3.46 -18.47
C ILE A 565 -23.45 3.84 -17.01
N LEU A 566 -24.52 3.95 -16.23
CA LEU A 566 -24.41 4.05 -14.78
C LEU A 566 -23.91 2.71 -14.20
N LEU A 567 -22.78 2.75 -13.53
CA LEU A 567 -22.24 1.56 -12.84
C LEU A 567 -23.02 1.30 -11.55
N LYS A 568 -23.14 0.02 -11.25
CA LYS A 568 -23.80 -0.52 -10.07
C LYS A 568 -23.03 -1.74 -9.57
N THR A 569 -23.51 -2.36 -8.51
CA THR A 569 -22.99 -3.64 -8.02
C THR A 569 -23.24 -4.81 -8.99
N SER A 570 -24.20 -4.67 -9.92
CA SER A 570 -24.42 -5.63 -11.00
C SER A 570 -23.46 -5.39 -12.16
N LYS A 571 -22.91 -6.45 -12.73
CA LYS A 571 -22.03 -6.42 -13.92
C LYS A 571 -22.67 -5.65 -15.08
N LYS A 572 -21.91 -4.78 -15.72
CA LYS A 572 -22.30 -4.01 -16.91
C LYS A 572 -21.33 -4.29 -18.05
N LEU A 573 -21.85 -4.66 -19.20
CA LEU A 573 -21.05 -4.85 -20.41
C LEU A 573 -20.46 -3.52 -20.88
N VAL A 574 -19.13 -3.42 -20.90
CA VAL A 574 -18.41 -2.20 -21.24
C VAL A 574 -17.63 -2.30 -22.55
N TYR A 575 -17.27 -3.53 -22.96
CA TYR A 575 -16.57 -3.78 -24.21
C TYR A 575 -16.90 -5.20 -24.72
N GLU A 576 -16.97 -5.36 -26.03
CA GLU A 576 -17.10 -6.64 -26.71
C GLU A 576 -16.02 -6.72 -27.78
N SER A 577 -15.25 -7.81 -27.78
CA SER A 577 -14.22 -8.04 -28.78
C SER A 577 -14.84 -8.45 -30.10
N ASN A 578 -14.22 -8.03 -31.19
CA ASN A 578 -14.56 -8.45 -32.55
C ASN A 578 -13.54 -9.48 -33.08
N ASP A 579 -12.85 -10.16 -32.21
CA ASP A 579 -11.79 -11.11 -32.58
C ASP A 579 -12.41 -12.37 -33.20
N ASN A 580 -12.13 -12.62 -34.44
CA ASN A 580 -12.74 -13.71 -35.23
C ASN A 580 -11.97 -15.05 -35.12
N GLY A 581 -11.27 -15.27 -34.02
CA GLY A 581 -10.65 -16.56 -33.71
C GLY A 581 -9.43 -16.94 -34.55
N GLY A 582 -8.46 -17.57 -33.94
CA GLY A 582 -7.47 -18.30 -34.69
C GLY A 582 -6.06 -18.37 -34.14
N MET A 583 -5.62 -17.54 -33.28
CA MET A 583 -4.32 -17.64 -32.59
C MET A 583 -4.42 -17.02 -31.21
N VAL A 584 -3.53 -17.42 -30.31
CA VAL A 584 -3.38 -16.76 -29.01
C VAL A 584 -3.27 -15.26 -29.23
N SER A 585 -4.21 -14.51 -28.66
CA SER A 585 -4.24 -13.06 -28.77
C SER A 585 -4.08 -12.41 -27.39
N VAL A 586 -3.25 -11.38 -27.34
CA VAL A 586 -3.14 -10.48 -26.18
C VAL A 586 -3.76 -9.16 -26.58
N SER A 587 -4.93 -8.86 -26.01
CA SER A 587 -5.67 -7.67 -26.32
C SER A 587 -5.52 -6.64 -25.20
N ASN A 588 -4.97 -5.47 -25.51
CA ASN A 588 -4.97 -4.32 -24.62
C ASN A 588 -6.15 -3.41 -24.94
N VAL A 589 -7.18 -3.47 -24.13
CA VAL A 589 -8.33 -2.56 -24.24
C VAL A 589 -8.00 -1.28 -23.51
N THR A 590 -7.69 -0.24 -24.25
CA THR A 590 -7.31 1.08 -23.71
C THR A 590 -8.47 2.05 -23.76
N PHE A 591 -8.89 2.53 -22.62
CA PHE A 591 -9.89 3.60 -22.50
C PHE A 591 -9.14 4.91 -22.22
N SER A 592 -9.14 5.81 -23.19
CA SER A 592 -8.57 7.16 -23.09
C SER A 592 -9.24 8.00 -21.99
N VAL A 593 -8.71 9.18 -21.73
CA VAL A 593 -9.21 10.06 -20.64
C VAL A 593 -10.68 10.44 -20.83
N ASP A 594 -11.13 10.57 -22.09
CA ASP A 594 -12.52 10.91 -22.47
C ASP A 594 -13.43 9.69 -22.62
N LYS A 595 -12.91 8.47 -22.42
CA LYS A 595 -13.63 7.18 -22.47
C LYS A 595 -13.39 6.39 -21.17
N GLY A 596 -14.24 5.42 -20.92
CA GLY A 596 -14.14 4.61 -19.71
C GLY A 596 -14.82 5.30 -18.52
N LEU A 597 -14.18 5.24 -17.36
CA LEU A 597 -14.75 5.72 -16.10
C LEU A 597 -14.76 7.24 -16.01
N PHE A 598 -15.83 7.78 -15.45
CA PHE A 598 -15.93 9.18 -15.04
C PHE A 598 -16.95 9.36 -13.92
N LEU A 599 -16.83 10.47 -13.18
CA LEU A 599 -17.71 10.82 -12.08
C LEU A 599 -18.68 11.93 -12.47
N LYS A 600 -19.94 11.79 -12.02
CA LYS A 600 -20.98 12.84 -12.04
C LYS A 600 -21.53 13.02 -10.62
N PRO A 601 -20.80 13.69 -9.72
CA PRO A 601 -21.27 13.90 -8.37
C PRO A 601 -22.48 14.84 -8.34
N SER A 602 -23.35 14.66 -7.35
CA SER A 602 -24.44 15.60 -7.09
C SER A 602 -23.89 16.91 -6.51
N LYS A 603 -24.60 18.03 -6.73
CA LYS A 603 -24.15 19.39 -6.35
C LYS A 603 -23.80 19.57 -4.86
N ASP A 604 -24.39 18.79 -3.98
CA ASP A 604 -24.31 18.97 -2.52
C ASP A 604 -23.10 18.28 -1.88
N LEU A 605 -22.17 17.71 -2.68
CA LEU A 605 -21.15 16.79 -2.22
C LEU A 605 -19.70 17.21 -2.52
N LEU A 606 -19.49 18.44 -3.01
CA LEU A 606 -18.17 18.94 -3.40
C LEU A 606 -17.51 19.76 -2.28
N GLU A 607 -17.27 19.13 -1.15
CA GLU A 607 -16.29 19.59 -0.18
C GLU A 607 -15.00 18.79 -0.38
N ASP A 608 -13.85 19.29 0.12
CA ASP A 608 -12.48 18.74 -0.01
C ASP A 608 -12.32 17.34 0.62
N GLU A 609 -13.05 16.36 0.13
CA GLU A 609 -13.12 15.01 0.71
C GLU A 609 -12.74 13.94 -0.32
N ASP A 610 -11.97 12.93 0.12
CA ASP A 610 -11.53 11.81 -0.72
C ASP A 610 -12.58 10.69 -0.72
N TYR A 611 -13.14 10.38 -1.88
CA TYR A 611 -14.06 9.26 -2.08
C TYR A 611 -13.38 8.11 -2.81
N SER A 612 -13.62 6.89 -2.38
CA SER A 612 -13.07 5.69 -3.01
C SER A 612 -14.11 4.59 -3.21
N THR A 613 -13.88 3.72 -4.20
CA THR A 613 -14.64 2.47 -4.39
C THR A 613 -13.75 1.42 -5.05
N LEU A 614 -14.09 0.16 -4.85
CA LEU A 614 -13.47 -0.96 -5.53
C LEU A 614 -14.22 -1.29 -6.82
N ILE A 615 -13.50 -1.33 -7.93
CA ILE A 615 -14.00 -1.67 -9.26
C ILE A 615 -13.54 -3.08 -9.61
N ILE A 616 -14.49 -3.92 -10.05
CA ILE A 616 -14.23 -5.28 -10.49
C ILE A 616 -14.36 -5.37 -12.00
N TRP A 617 -13.27 -5.77 -12.65
CA TRP A 617 -13.25 -6.17 -14.06
C TRP A 617 -13.45 -7.68 -14.17
N SER A 618 -14.28 -8.12 -15.11
CA SER A 618 -14.43 -9.54 -15.44
C SER A 618 -14.56 -9.75 -16.94
N VAL A 619 -14.01 -10.85 -17.44
CA VAL A 619 -14.10 -11.24 -18.85
C VAL A 619 -14.91 -12.52 -18.95
N GLU A 620 -15.77 -12.59 -19.97
CA GLU A 620 -16.63 -13.74 -20.25
C GLU A 620 -16.59 -14.07 -21.74
N ALA A 621 -16.69 -15.37 -22.07
CA ALA A 621 -16.72 -15.89 -23.43
C ALA A 621 -18.07 -15.65 -24.12
#